data_49020606f8a245f184116e8dcba8ff6a
#
_entry.id   49020606f8a245f184116e8dcba8ff6a
#
_cell.length_a   1.000
_cell.length_b   1.000
_cell.length_c   1.000
_cell.angle_alpha   90.00
_cell.angle_beta   90.00
_cell.angle_gamma   90.00
#
_symmetry.space_group_name_H-M   'P 1'
#
loop_
_entity.id
_entity.type
_entity.pdbx_description
1 polymer ?
#
loop_
_entity_poly.entity_id
_entity_poly.type
_entity_poly.pdbx_seq_one_letter_code
_entity_poly.pdbx_strand_id
1 'polypeptide(L)'
;MSDTQAAVEVPRRSAVAPPSEPAPKQHPEGGGLLVMIERLATRSDLNIDVFERLLTARRQEEDRAAERAFNLAMSVAKGELQPVLKTRDVDYPSKKEGAARVKYRYENFADVAKIVDPVFSAHGLSYRFAIEQQGDLARVTCIVSHSDGYSDRVRLESKVDPGSTGMSMVQALGSVLTYLQRYSLRAAIGLAAAVDDDGKAAGGTSPKIVDEQAAELRKLFDETGRSVATMLNLIGVDEIEDLTVDQFMRVRAALNLAKAERRRNAPAGN
;
A
#
# COMPACT_ATOMS: atom_id res chain seq x y z
N MET A 1 36.38 41.18 43.85
CA MET A 1 35.18 40.31 43.55
C MET A 1 35.14 40.17 42.04
N SER A 2 35.75 39.09 41.54
CA SER A 2 35.92 38.87 40.11
C SER A 2 34.95 37.74 39.72
N ASP A 3 33.94 38.06 38.93
CA ASP A 3 33.03 37.09 38.35
C ASP A 3 33.67 36.51 37.10
N THR A 4 34.01 35.23 37.19
CA THR A 4 34.48 34.42 36.05
C THR A 4 33.26 33.74 35.41
N GLN A 5 32.81 34.31 34.28
CA GLN A 5 31.82 33.65 33.43
C GLN A 5 32.46 32.46 32.70
N ALA A 6 32.04 31.26 33.02
CA ALA A 6 32.38 30.03 32.28
C ALA A 6 31.63 30.00 30.94
N ALA A 7 32.39 30.04 29.85
CA ALA A 7 31.85 29.85 28.51
C ALA A 7 31.44 28.39 28.30
N VAL A 8 30.17 28.17 27.99
CA VAL A 8 29.64 26.86 27.59
C VAL A 8 30.03 26.59 26.13
N GLU A 9 30.93 25.65 25.94
CA GLU A 9 31.37 25.20 24.61
C GLU A 9 30.31 24.30 23.97
N VAL A 10 29.65 24.83 22.93
CA VAL A 10 28.66 24.06 22.12
C VAL A 10 29.42 23.14 21.14
N PRO A 11 29.22 21.84 21.17
CA PRO A 11 29.91 20.93 20.25
C PRO A 11 29.48 21.21 18.79
N ARG A 12 30.48 21.49 17.95
CA ARG A 12 30.30 21.66 16.50
C ARG A 12 29.81 20.35 15.91
N ARG A 13 28.60 20.36 15.31
CA ARG A 13 28.08 19.26 14.49
C ARG A 13 29.07 19.02 13.36
N SER A 14 29.59 17.80 13.30
CA SER A 14 30.35 17.29 12.15
C SER A 14 29.53 17.43 10.90
N ALA A 15 30.05 18.10 9.88
CA ALA A 15 29.45 18.24 8.58
C ALA A 15 29.33 16.82 7.96
N VAL A 16 28.11 16.36 7.73
CA VAL A 16 27.86 15.16 6.93
C VAL A 16 28.29 15.48 5.51
N ALA A 17 29.22 14.72 4.98
CA ALA A 17 29.65 14.84 3.60
C ALA A 17 28.42 14.65 2.68
N PRO A 18 28.29 15.43 1.59
CA PRO A 18 27.21 15.23 0.64
C PRO A 18 27.30 13.80 0.06
N PRO A 19 26.16 13.14 -0.18
CA PRO A 19 26.15 11.83 -0.81
C PRO A 19 26.86 11.93 -2.16
N SER A 20 27.81 11.01 -2.41
CA SER A 20 28.52 10.89 -3.68
C SER A 20 27.47 10.72 -4.80
N GLU A 21 27.56 11.56 -5.84
CA GLU A 21 26.75 11.42 -7.05
C GLU A 21 26.86 9.97 -7.57
N PRO A 22 25.74 9.31 -7.86
CA PRO A 22 25.79 7.99 -8.48
C PRO A 22 26.47 8.10 -9.85
N ALA A 23 27.50 7.29 -10.06
CA ALA A 23 28.20 7.21 -11.34
C ALA A 23 27.18 6.99 -12.48
N PRO A 24 27.34 7.66 -13.64
CA PRO A 24 26.42 7.52 -14.76
C PRO A 24 26.37 6.04 -15.18
N LYS A 25 25.19 5.44 -15.06
CA LYS A 25 24.95 4.06 -15.52
C LYS A 25 25.09 4.05 -17.05
N GLN A 26 26.16 3.46 -17.55
CA GLN A 26 26.34 3.20 -18.97
C GLN A 26 25.33 2.11 -19.37
N HIS A 27 24.28 2.48 -20.12
CA HIS A 27 23.36 1.54 -20.74
C HIS A 27 24.02 1.01 -22.04
N PRO A 28 24.41 -0.26 -22.13
CA PRO A 28 25.15 -0.78 -23.28
C PRO A 28 24.36 -0.92 -24.58
N GLU A 29 23.03 -0.79 -24.54
CA GLU A 29 22.16 -1.05 -25.71
C GLU A 29 21.83 0.18 -26.56
N GLY A 30 22.00 1.41 -26.03
CA GLY A 30 21.70 2.64 -26.77
C GLY A 30 22.84 3.20 -27.63
N GLY A 31 24.06 2.66 -27.54
CA GLY A 31 25.24 3.22 -28.19
C GLY A 31 25.18 3.27 -29.70
N GLY A 32 24.58 2.29 -30.35
CA GLY A 32 24.51 2.22 -31.82
C GLY A 32 23.68 3.33 -32.45
N LEU A 33 22.52 3.63 -31.88
CA LEU A 33 21.62 4.67 -32.41
C LEU A 33 22.15 6.07 -32.11
N LEU A 34 22.77 6.30 -30.95
CA LEU A 34 23.38 7.58 -30.59
C LEU A 34 24.53 7.92 -31.55
N VAL A 35 25.44 6.96 -31.81
CA VAL A 35 26.54 7.14 -32.77
C VAL A 35 26.01 7.39 -34.18
N MET A 36 24.90 6.75 -34.55
CA MET A 36 24.27 6.99 -35.85
C MET A 36 23.68 8.42 -35.96
N ILE A 37 23.03 8.89 -34.91
CA ILE A 37 22.50 10.26 -34.80
C ILE A 37 23.63 11.28 -34.88
N GLU A 38 24.72 11.08 -34.15
CA GLU A 38 25.90 11.96 -34.19
C GLU A 38 26.54 12.01 -35.56
N ARG A 39 26.70 10.87 -36.26
CA ARG A 39 27.21 10.81 -37.62
C ARG A 39 26.31 11.51 -38.62
N LEU A 40 24.98 11.39 -38.47
CA LEU A 40 24.03 12.06 -39.33
C LEU A 40 24.02 13.58 -39.10
N ALA A 41 24.16 14.02 -37.84
CA ALA A 41 24.18 15.46 -37.51
C ALA A 41 25.39 16.21 -38.07
N THR A 42 26.49 15.52 -38.37
CA THR A 42 27.72 16.10 -38.95
C THR A 42 27.71 16.15 -40.49
N ARG A 43 26.69 15.61 -41.18
CA ARG A 43 26.60 15.58 -42.64
C ARG A 43 25.94 16.85 -43.17
N SER A 44 26.53 17.41 -44.24
CA SER A 44 26.00 18.59 -44.92
C SER A 44 24.77 18.30 -45.77
N ASP A 45 24.48 17.04 -46.10
CA ASP A 45 23.33 16.56 -46.87
C ASP A 45 22.23 15.94 -45.99
N LEU A 46 22.13 16.37 -44.74
CA LEU A 46 21.19 15.81 -43.75
C LEU A 46 19.74 16.02 -44.20
N ASN A 47 19.02 14.91 -44.38
CA ASN A 47 17.57 14.94 -44.50
C ASN A 47 16.92 15.11 -43.12
N ILE A 48 16.35 16.30 -42.90
CA ILE A 48 15.74 16.68 -41.58
C ILE A 48 14.63 15.72 -41.20
N ASP A 49 13.78 15.28 -42.15
CA ASP A 49 12.68 14.35 -41.86
C ASP A 49 13.19 12.99 -41.36
N VAL A 50 14.28 12.50 -41.94
CA VAL A 50 14.90 11.24 -41.49
C VAL A 50 15.50 11.40 -40.10
N PHE A 51 16.13 12.54 -39.84
CA PHE A 51 16.71 12.84 -38.53
C PHE A 51 15.65 12.94 -37.44
N GLU A 52 14.54 13.62 -37.67
CA GLU A 52 13.41 13.71 -36.74
C GLU A 52 12.77 12.35 -36.44
N ARG A 53 12.63 11.50 -37.50
CA ARG A 53 12.15 10.12 -37.32
C ARG A 53 13.09 9.29 -36.43
N LEU A 54 14.39 9.45 -36.60
CA LEU A 54 15.39 8.76 -35.76
C LEU A 54 15.35 9.23 -34.31
N LEU A 55 15.22 10.55 -34.09
CA LEU A 55 15.05 11.11 -32.74
C LEU A 55 13.76 10.61 -32.08
N THR A 56 12.68 10.54 -32.84
CA THR A 56 11.41 10.02 -32.37
C THR A 56 11.48 8.54 -32.01
N ALA A 57 12.10 7.74 -32.88
CA ALA A 57 12.33 6.31 -32.65
C ALA A 57 13.19 6.08 -31.38
N ARG A 58 14.22 6.92 -31.18
CA ARG A 58 15.06 6.87 -29.98
C ARG A 58 14.26 7.17 -28.71
N ARG A 59 13.47 8.25 -28.69
CA ARG A 59 12.61 8.58 -27.55
C ARG A 59 11.67 7.44 -27.23
N GLN A 60 11.03 6.85 -28.23
CA GLN A 60 10.14 5.71 -28.05
C GLN A 60 10.87 4.48 -27.44
N GLU A 61 12.13 4.26 -27.83
CA GLU A 61 12.91 3.15 -27.26
C GLU A 61 13.33 3.44 -25.81
N GLU A 62 13.73 4.68 -25.51
CA GLU A 62 14.02 5.13 -24.14
C GLU A 62 12.77 5.03 -23.26
N ASP A 63 11.60 5.48 -23.74
CA ASP A 63 10.33 5.37 -23.03
C ASP A 63 9.96 3.90 -22.73
N ARG A 64 10.11 3.02 -23.73
CA ARG A 64 9.87 1.57 -23.54
C ARG A 64 10.86 0.94 -22.58
N ALA A 65 12.12 1.36 -22.61
CA ALA A 65 13.13 0.87 -21.68
C ALA A 65 12.80 1.30 -20.24
N ALA A 66 12.41 2.57 -20.05
CA ALA A 66 11.98 3.10 -18.75
C ALA A 66 10.73 2.37 -18.22
N GLU A 67 9.76 2.09 -19.08
CA GLU A 67 8.55 1.33 -18.73
C GLU A 67 8.89 -0.11 -18.32
N ARG A 68 9.77 -0.80 -19.05
CA ARG A 68 10.24 -2.15 -18.68
C ARG A 68 10.94 -2.15 -17.33
N ALA A 69 11.82 -1.16 -17.07
CA ALA A 69 12.51 -1.01 -15.80
C ALA A 69 11.55 -0.77 -14.63
N PHE A 70 10.57 0.11 -14.81
CA PHE A 70 9.49 0.36 -13.85
C PHE A 70 8.71 -0.92 -13.52
N ASN A 71 8.24 -1.63 -14.57
CA ASN A 71 7.45 -2.85 -14.39
C ASN A 71 8.23 -3.95 -13.66
N LEU A 72 9.52 -4.08 -13.96
CA LEU A 72 10.40 -5.01 -13.25
C LEU A 72 10.57 -4.62 -11.79
N ALA A 73 10.90 -3.35 -11.51
CA ALA A 73 11.07 -2.82 -10.16
C ALA A 73 9.79 -2.99 -9.32
N MET A 74 8.61 -2.67 -9.91
CA MET A 74 7.32 -2.86 -9.25
C MET A 74 7.02 -4.32 -8.96
N SER A 75 7.34 -5.23 -9.87
CA SER A 75 7.14 -6.68 -9.67
C SER A 75 7.99 -7.20 -8.51
N VAL A 76 9.25 -6.81 -8.43
CA VAL A 76 10.16 -7.21 -7.34
C VAL A 76 9.72 -6.58 -6.02
N ALA A 77 9.51 -5.26 -6.01
CA ALA A 77 9.06 -4.53 -4.83
C ALA A 77 7.76 -5.12 -4.24
N LYS A 78 6.80 -5.46 -5.10
CA LYS A 78 5.54 -6.09 -4.67
C LYS A 78 5.75 -7.44 -3.98
N GLY A 79 6.74 -8.22 -4.40
CA GLY A 79 7.09 -9.50 -3.76
C GLY A 79 7.70 -9.32 -2.36
N GLU A 80 8.33 -8.19 -2.10
CA GLU A 80 8.98 -7.88 -0.81
C GLU A 80 8.05 -7.15 0.17
N LEU A 81 6.98 -6.51 -0.32
CA LEU A 81 6.02 -5.81 0.51
C LEU A 81 5.27 -6.76 1.42
N GLN A 82 5.36 -6.53 2.71
CA GLN A 82 4.60 -7.27 3.71
C GLN A 82 3.16 -6.74 3.84
N PRO A 83 2.20 -7.60 4.25
CA PRO A 83 0.85 -7.15 4.52
C PRO A 83 0.82 -6.07 5.61
N VAL A 84 0.14 -4.96 5.34
CA VAL A 84 -0.04 -3.89 6.32
C VAL A 84 -1.03 -4.34 7.39
N LEU A 85 -0.59 -4.36 8.65
CA LEU A 85 -1.46 -4.71 9.76
C LEU A 85 -2.31 -3.50 10.18
N LYS A 86 -3.59 -3.73 10.45
CA LYS A 86 -4.49 -2.73 11.02
C LYS A 86 -4.14 -2.53 12.50
N THR A 87 -3.50 -1.41 12.84
CA THR A 87 -2.95 -1.12 14.18
C THR A 87 -3.81 -0.16 15.00
N ARG A 88 -4.74 0.55 14.38
CA ARG A 88 -5.57 1.56 15.05
C ARG A 88 -6.97 1.06 15.29
N ASP A 89 -7.37 1.07 16.56
CA ASP A 89 -8.73 0.74 16.98
C ASP A 89 -9.60 2.01 16.92
N VAL A 90 -10.79 1.88 16.34
CA VAL A 90 -11.87 2.87 16.40
C VAL A 90 -13.01 2.29 17.19
N ASP A 91 -13.43 3.00 18.25
CA ASP A 91 -14.55 2.63 19.11
C ASP A 91 -15.35 3.88 19.45
N TYR A 92 -16.52 4.05 18.82
CA TYR A 92 -17.43 5.14 19.14
C TYR A 92 -18.89 4.66 19.18
N PRO A 93 -19.74 5.34 19.98
CA PRO A 93 -21.15 4.98 20.04
C PRO A 93 -21.83 5.24 18.69
N SER A 94 -22.68 4.30 18.27
CA SER A 94 -23.48 4.48 17.06
C SER A 94 -24.43 5.69 17.22
N LYS A 95 -24.60 6.46 16.16
CA LYS A 95 -25.60 7.56 16.12
C LYS A 95 -27.06 7.06 16.07
N LYS A 96 -27.26 5.77 15.80
CA LYS A 96 -28.60 5.15 15.82
C LYS A 96 -28.91 4.70 17.25
N GLU A 97 -29.99 5.17 17.79
CA GLU A 97 -30.49 4.82 19.12
C GLU A 97 -30.73 3.29 19.21
N GLY A 98 -30.13 2.62 20.22
CA GLY A 98 -30.20 1.17 20.37
C GLY A 98 -29.23 0.34 19.51
N ALA A 99 -28.41 0.93 18.68
CA ALA A 99 -27.41 0.19 17.90
C ALA A 99 -26.09 -0.02 18.68
N ALA A 100 -25.44 -1.16 18.43
CA ALA A 100 -24.14 -1.49 19.01
C ALA A 100 -23.08 -0.44 18.69
N ARG A 101 -22.06 -0.31 19.55
CA ARG A 101 -20.90 0.56 19.32
C ARG A 101 -20.19 0.16 18.03
N VAL A 102 -19.75 1.16 17.25
CA VAL A 102 -18.98 0.93 16.04
C VAL A 102 -17.52 0.68 16.44
N LYS A 103 -17.05 -0.55 16.22
CA LYS A 103 -15.66 -0.97 16.47
C LYS A 103 -15.07 -1.49 15.16
N TYR A 104 -13.97 -0.89 14.72
CA TYR A 104 -13.19 -1.40 13.61
C TYR A 104 -11.73 -1.03 13.76
N ARG A 105 -10.85 -1.78 13.08
CA ARG A 105 -9.43 -1.49 13.02
C ARG A 105 -9.07 -0.97 11.64
N TYR A 106 -8.20 0.03 11.60
CA TYR A 106 -7.64 0.53 10.36
C TYR A 106 -6.13 0.75 10.49
N GLU A 107 -5.44 0.71 9.35
CA GLU A 107 -4.08 1.18 9.24
C GLU A 107 -4.09 2.69 8.98
N ASN A 108 -3.15 3.44 9.56
CA ASN A 108 -2.94 4.82 9.16
C ASN A 108 -1.97 4.91 7.96
N PHE A 109 -1.92 6.08 7.31
CA PHE A 109 -1.03 6.29 6.17
C PHE A 109 0.46 6.08 6.56
N ALA A 110 0.87 6.48 7.76
CA ALA A 110 2.24 6.31 8.24
C ALA A 110 2.65 4.84 8.37
N ASP A 111 1.71 3.95 8.71
CA ASP A 111 2.00 2.51 8.80
C ASP A 111 2.22 1.92 7.39
N VAL A 112 1.46 2.37 6.39
CA VAL A 112 1.69 2.00 4.98
C VAL A 112 3.05 2.52 4.50
N ALA A 113 3.36 3.79 4.74
CA ALA A 113 4.62 4.41 4.34
C ALA A 113 5.84 3.71 4.93
N LYS A 114 5.81 3.33 6.22
CA LYS A 114 6.92 2.60 6.87
C LYS A 114 7.29 1.29 6.17
N ILE A 115 6.32 0.62 5.55
CA ILE A 115 6.53 -0.64 4.84
C ILE A 115 6.95 -0.37 3.39
N VAL A 116 6.34 0.63 2.75
CA VAL A 116 6.54 0.91 1.32
C VAL A 116 7.86 1.66 1.07
N ASP A 117 8.17 2.69 1.87
CA ASP A 117 9.30 3.59 1.61
C ASP A 117 10.65 2.85 1.50
N PRO A 118 11.03 1.94 2.44
CA PRO A 118 12.32 1.26 2.35
C PRO A 118 12.40 0.34 1.12
N VAL A 119 11.31 -0.36 0.79
CA VAL A 119 11.27 -1.27 -0.37
C VAL A 119 11.34 -0.46 -1.67
N PHE A 120 10.55 0.61 -1.78
CA PHE A 120 10.55 1.47 -2.95
C PHE A 120 11.92 2.11 -3.19
N SER A 121 12.52 2.65 -2.13
CA SER A 121 13.85 3.25 -2.21
C SER A 121 14.91 2.26 -2.68
N ALA A 122 14.85 0.99 -2.23
CA ALA A 122 15.78 -0.05 -2.65
C ALA A 122 15.71 -0.39 -4.14
N HIS A 123 14.52 -0.20 -4.76
CA HIS A 123 14.27 -0.51 -6.17
C HIS A 123 14.18 0.71 -7.09
N GLY A 124 14.64 1.89 -6.63
CA GLY A 124 14.60 3.12 -7.41
C GLY A 124 13.20 3.65 -7.69
N LEU A 125 12.21 3.22 -6.89
CA LEU A 125 10.83 3.67 -6.93
C LEU A 125 10.60 4.80 -5.91
N SER A 126 9.67 5.68 -6.24
CA SER A 126 9.19 6.73 -5.34
C SER A 126 7.71 6.99 -5.61
N TYR A 127 7.02 7.62 -4.65
CA TYR A 127 5.65 8.08 -4.89
C TYR A 127 5.44 9.51 -4.37
N ARG A 128 4.49 10.20 -4.97
CA ARG A 128 4.01 11.52 -4.54
C ARG A 128 2.54 11.68 -4.84
N PHE A 129 1.92 12.69 -4.22
CA PHE A 129 0.51 13.00 -4.42
C PHE A 129 0.33 14.36 -5.07
N ALA A 130 -0.49 14.41 -6.13
CA ALA A 130 -1.08 15.64 -6.62
C ALA A 130 -2.49 15.75 -6.04
N ILE A 131 -2.78 16.90 -5.43
CA ILE A 131 -4.04 17.18 -4.73
C ILE A 131 -4.76 18.30 -5.47
N GLU A 132 -6.02 18.07 -5.80
CA GLU A 132 -6.90 19.04 -6.43
C GLU A 132 -8.20 19.14 -5.63
N GLN A 133 -8.71 20.35 -5.47
CA GLN A 133 -10.02 20.60 -4.86
C GLN A 133 -10.85 21.49 -5.77
N GLN A 134 -12.09 21.09 -6.03
CA GLN A 134 -13.06 21.86 -6.80
C GLN A 134 -14.40 21.82 -6.09
N GLY A 135 -14.77 22.93 -5.45
CA GLY A 135 -15.97 22.98 -4.60
C GLY A 135 -15.91 21.98 -3.45
N ASP A 136 -16.90 21.10 -3.39
CA ASP A 136 -17.00 20.01 -2.41
C ASP A 136 -16.27 18.72 -2.82
N LEU A 137 -15.65 18.69 -4.00
CA LEU A 137 -14.96 17.52 -4.52
C LEU A 137 -13.46 17.62 -4.28
N ALA A 138 -12.90 16.67 -3.56
CA ALA A 138 -11.46 16.49 -3.37
C ALA A 138 -10.97 15.33 -4.25
N ARG A 139 -9.81 15.53 -4.91
CA ARG A 139 -9.15 14.55 -5.77
C ARG A 139 -7.72 14.37 -5.34
N VAL A 140 -7.28 13.12 -5.31
CA VAL A 140 -5.88 12.78 -5.05
C VAL A 140 -5.41 11.83 -6.12
N THR A 141 -4.31 12.19 -6.77
CA THR A 141 -3.61 11.34 -7.73
C THR A 141 -2.31 10.89 -7.10
N CYS A 142 -2.19 9.59 -6.81
CA CYS A 142 -0.92 8.97 -6.47
C CYS A 142 -0.13 8.76 -7.76
N ILE A 143 1.10 9.23 -7.79
CA ILE A 143 2.03 9.10 -8.90
C ILE A 143 3.21 8.29 -8.40
N VAL A 144 3.37 7.07 -8.91
CA VAL A 144 4.52 6.21 -8.65
C VAL A 144 5.50 6.39 -9.80
N SER A 145 6.76 6.68 -9.49
CA SER A 145 7.80 6.98 -10.47
C SER A 145 9.02 6.08 -10.25
N HIS A 146 9.70 5.72 -11.34
CA HIS A 146 10.99 5.05 -11.33
C HIS A 146 12.13 6.01 -11.68
N SER A 147 13.33 5.73 -11.19
CA SER A 147 14.53 6.52 -11.46
C SER A 147 14.86 6.67 -12.95
N ASP A 148 14.42 5.73 -13.79
CA ASP A 148 14.66 5.75 -15.23
C ASP A 148 13.62 6.56 -16.02
N GLY A 149 12.70 7.26 -15.32
CA GLY A 149 11.85 8.30 -15.91
C GLY A 149 10.38 7.91 -16.16
N TYR A 150 10.01 6.62 -16.06
CA TYR A 150 8.62 6.21 -16.21
C TYR A 150 7.80 6.45 -14.92
N SER A 151 6.52 6.78 -15.10
CA SER A 151 5.59 6.91 -13.96
C SER A 151 4.19 6.41 -14.30
N ASP A 152 3.56 5.77 -13.31
CA ASP A 152 2.16 5.37 -13.36
C ASP A 152 1.31 6.18 -12.37
N ARG A 153 -0.01 6.26 -12.59
CA ARG A 153 -0.90 7.15 -11.85
C ARG A 153 -2.21 6.49 -11.50
N VAL A 154 -2.58 6.59 -10.23
CA VAL A 154 -3.90 6.19 -9.76
C VAL A 154 -4.61 7.39 -9.13
N ARG A 155 -5.78 7.73 -9.65
CA ARG A 155 -6.59 8.84 -9.19
C ARG A 155 -7.83 8.35 -8.47
N LEU A 156 -8.07 8.92 -7.29
CA LEU A 156 -9.30 8.74 -6.53
C LEU A 156 -9.92 10.11 -6.22
N GLU A 157 -11.24 10.13 -6.06
CA GLU A 157 -11.98 11.34 -5.70
C GLU A 157 -13.09 11.02 -4.71
N SER A 158 -13.43 12.01 -3.88
CA SER A 158 -14.53 11.92 -2.92
C SER A 158 -15.09 13.30 -2.63
N LYS A 159 -16.38 13.34 -2.27
CA LYS A 159 -16.98 14.56 -1.74
C LYS A 159 -16.52 14.81 -0.31
N VAL A 160 -16.35 16.08 0.02
CA VAL A 160 -16.07 16.57 1.37
C VAL A 160 -17.41 17.00 1.98
N ASP A 161 -17.90 16.22 2.93
CA ASP A 161 -19.16 16.52 3.64
C ASP A 161 -18.91 16.74 5.14
N PRO A 162 -18.87 18.00 5.61
CA PRO A 162 -18.73 18.32 7.03
C PRO A 162 -20.02 18.09 7.82
N GLY A 163 -21.19 18.09 7.13
CA GLY A 163 -22.50 18.09 7.78
C GLY A 163 -22.85 16.78 8.49
N SER A 164 -22.39 15.65 8.00
CA SER A 164 -22.69 14.33 8.57
C SER A 164 -21.94 14.06 9.88
N THR A 165 -20.79 14.73 10.12
CA THR A 165 -19.90 14.45 11.25
C THR A 165 -19.83 15.56 12.30
N GLY A 166 -20.38 16.76 12.01
CA GLY A 166 -20.25 17.95 12.88
C GLY A 166 -18.82 18.53 12.91
N MET A 167 -17.97 18.16 11.94
CA MET A 167 -16.61 18.68 11.79
C MET A 167 -16.62 20.02 11.05
N SER A 168 -15.57 20.83 11.26
CA SER A 168 -15.33 21.97 10.38
C SER A 168 -14.97 21.51 8.95
N MET A 169 -15.21 22.36 7.94
CA MET A 169 -14.83 22.05 6.54
C MET A 169 -13.35 21.65 6.42
N VAL A 170 -12.45 22.32 7.13
CA VAL A 170 -11.01 22.04 7.11
C VAL A 170 -10.70 20.65 7.69
N GLN A 171 -11.37 20.26 8.77
CA GLN A 171 -11.21 18.94 9.36
C GLN A 171 -11.76 17.83 8.44
N ALA A 172 -12.93 18.06 7.84
CA ALA A 172 -13.53 17.14 6.89
C ALA A 172 -12.63 16.96 5.66
N LEU A 173 -12.10 18.04 5.11
CA LEU A 173 -11.14 18.01 3.99
C LEU A 173 -9.88 17.24 4.36
N GLY A 174 -9.25 17.53 5.49
CA GLY A 174 -8.04 16.84 5.95
C GLY A 174 -8.25 15.33 6.11
N SER A 175 -9.42 14.94 6.64
CA SER A 175 -9.81 13.53 6.78
C SER A 175 -9.96 12.85 5.41
N VAL A 176 -10.68 13.48 4.47
CA VAL A 176 -10.87 12.96 3.11
C VAL A 176 -9.55 12.85 2.36
N LEU A 177 -8.69 13.87 2.44
CA LEU A 177 -7.38 13.83 1.77
C LEU A 177 -6.51 12.69 2.29
N THR A 178 -6.43 12.51 3.61
CA THR A 178 -5.66 11.41 4.21
C THR A 178 -6.21 10.05 3.78
N TYR A 179 -7.53 9.91 3.71
CA TYR A 179 -8.20 8.72 3.21
C TYR A 179 -7.82 8.45 1.74
N LEU A 180 -7.97 9.45 0.87
CA LEU A 180 -7.65 9.31 -0.55
C LEU A 180 -6.18 9.02 -0.81
N GLN A 181 -5.24 9.64 -0.08
CA GLN A 181 -3.81 9.35 -0.17
C GLN A 181 -3.50 7.88 0.15
N ARG A 182 -4.06 7.38 1.26
CA ARG A 182 -3.86 5.99 1.67
C ARG A 182 -4.38 5.00 0.63
N TYR A 183 -5.61 5.20 0.16
CA TYR A 183 -6.23 4.27 -0.77
C TYR A 183 -5.66 4.37 -2.19
N SER A 184 -5.28 5.56 -2.66
CA SER A 184 -4.65 5.71 -3.98
C SER A 184 -3.26 5.08 -4.00
N LEU A 185 -2.46 5.21 -2.93
CA LEU A 185 -1.17 4.53 -2.82
C LEU A 185 -1.35 3.00 -2.83
N ARG A 186 -2.26 2.47 -2.00
CA ARG A 186 -2.54 1.03 -1.95
C ARG A 186 -2.98 0.48 -3.30
N ALA A 187 -3.85 1.20 -4.01
CA ALA A 187 -4.29 0.82 -5.34
C ALA A 187 -3.14 0.85 -6.35
N ALA A 188 -2.28 1.89 -6.30
CA ALA A 188 -1.15 2.03 -7.21
C ALA A 188 -0.12 0.89 -7.08
N ILE A 189 0.10 0.38 -5.87
CA ILE A 189 1.08 -0.69 -5.61
C ILE A 189 0.43 -2.08 -5.51
N GLY A 190 -0.89 -2.17 -5.65
CA GLY A 190 -1.62 -3.43 -5.58
C GLY A 190 -1.51 -4.13 -4.21
N LEU A 191 -1.38 -3.34 -3.11
CA LEU A 191 -1.44 -3.88 -1.76
C LEU A 191 -2.86 -4.35 -1.45
N ALA A 192 -3.01 -5.65 -1.26
CA ALA A 192 -4.23 -6.19 -0.69
C ALA A 192 -4.40 -5.68 0.75
N ALA A 193 -5.62 -5.25 1.10
CA ALA A 193 -5.95 -5.09 2.51
C ALA A 193 -5.79 -6.47 3.18
N ALA A 194 -4.96 -6.55 4.21
CA ALA A 194 -5.09 -7.67 5.12
C ALA A 194 -6.49 -7.56 5.72
N VAL A 195 -7.44 -8.34 5.19
CA VAL A 195 -8.85 -8.34 5.55
C VAL A 195 -9.57 -7.02 5.23
N ASP A 196 -10.28 -7.03 4.12
CA ASP A 196 -11.15 -5.94 3.66
C ASP A 196 -12.43 -5.89 4.54
N ASP A 197 -12.32 -5.23 5.71
CA ASP A 197 -13.46 -4.96 6.60
C ASP A 197 -14.17 -3.65 6.25
N ASP A 198 -13.59 -2.86 5.34
CA ASP A 198 -14.07 -1.49 5.04
C ASP A 198 -15.42 -1.47 4.29
N GLY A 199 -15.80 -2.59 3.63
CA GLY A 199 -17.13 -2.74 3.02
C GLY A 199 -18.26 -2.92 4.03
N LYS A 200 -17.96 -3.36 5.27
CA LYS A 200 -18.96 -3.59 6.32
C LYS A 200 -19.37 -2.31 7.04
N ALA A 201 -18.50 -1.29 7.09
CA ALA A 201 -18.84 0.02 7.64
C ALA A 201 -19.83 0.79 6.77
N ALA A 202 -20.03 0.41 5.51
CA ALA A 202 -20.98 1.02 4.58
C ALA A 202 -22.41 0.42 4.64
N GLY A 203 -22.74 -0.39 5.66
CA GLY A 203 -24.11 -0.81 5.95
C GLY A 203 -24.57 -2.14 5.35
N GLY A 204 -23.66 -2.97 4.86
CA GLY A 204 -23.96 -4.35 4.48
C GLY A 204 -23.63 -5.32 5.63
N THR A 205 -24.61 -5.84 6.34
CA THR A 205 -24.42 -7.01 7.20
C THR A 205 -24.11 -8.20 6.30
N SER A 206 -22.86 -8.70 6.35
CA SER A 206 -22.55 -10.01 5.74
C SER A 206 -23.53 -11.05 6.31
N PRO A 207 -24.15 -11.88 5.47
CA PRO A 207 -25.10 -12.88 5.95
C PRO A 207 -24.42 -13.78 6.98
N LYS A 208 -25.17 -14.19 8.00
CA LYS A 208 -24.73 -15.23 8.94
C LYS A 208 -24.58 -16.54 8.18
N ILE A 209 -23.74 -17.42 8.73
CA ILE A 209 -23.56 -18.76 8.18
C ILE A 209 -24.84 -19.56 8.28
N VAL A 210 -24.98 -20.54 7.39
CA VAL A 210 -26.07 -21.51 7.42
C VAL A 210 -25.69 -22.70 8.32
N ASP A 211 -26.69 -23.49 8.75
CA ASP A 211 -26.49 -24.60 9.68
C ASP A 211 -25.46 -25.63 9.19
N GLU A 212 -25.40 -25.89 7.87
CA GLU A 212 -24.41 -26.79 7.27
C GLU A 212 -22.97 -26.25 7.46
N GLN A 213 -22.77 -24.97 7.35
CA GLN A 213 -21.46 -24.33 7.56
C GLN A 213 -21.05 -24.37 9.06
N ALA A 214 -22.00 -24.18 9.95
CA ALA A 214 -21.77 -24.33 11.41
C ALA A 214 -21.38 -25.77 11.75
N ALA A 215 -22.07 -26.75 11.16
CA ALA A 215 -21.76 -28.18 11.34
C ALA A 215 -20.35 -28.54 10.80
N GLU A 216 -19.95 -27.97 9.63
CA GLU A 216 -18.61 -28.15 9.10
C GLU A 216 -17.54 -27.63 10.07
N LEU A 217 -17.73 -26.45 10.65
CA LEU A 217 -16.77 -25.89 11.63
C LEU A 217 -16.67 -26.76 12.87
N ARG A 218 -17.80 -27.20 13.45
CA ARG A 218 -17.79 -28.08 14.62
C ARG A 218 -16.95 -29.34 14.38
N LYS A 219 -17.15 -29.97 13.23
CA LYS A 219 -16.34 -31.13 12.83
C LYS A 219 -14.85 -30.80 12.70
N LEU A 220 -14.49 -29.67 12.14
CA LEU A 220 -13.10 -29.23 12.02
C LEU A 220 -12.47 -28.91 13.40
N PHE A 221 -13.23 -28.35 14.31
CA PHE A 221 -12.78 -28.14 15.71
C PHE A 221 -12.49 -29.49 16.40
N ASP A 222 -13.38 -30.47 16.27
CA ASP A 222 -13.19 -31.81 16.84
C ASP A 222 -11.96 -32.50 16.24
N GLU A 223 -11.77 -32.42 14.93
CA GLU A 223 -10.63 -33.03 14.23
C GLU A 223 -9.30 -32.37 14.58
N THR A 224 -9.29 -31.08 14.88
CA THR A 224 -8.07 -30.32 15.22
C THR A 224 -7.79 -30.28 16.71
N GLY A 225 -8.79 -30.52 17.57
CA GLY A 225 -8.69 -30.40 19.02
C GLY A 225 -8.52 -28.95 19.51
N ARG A 226 -8.80 -27.97 18.66
CA ARG A 226 -8.74 -26.55 19.06
C ARG A 226 -9.98 -26.15 19.82
N SER A 227 -9.81 -25.26 20.82
CA SER A 227 -10.92 -24.74 21.60
C SER A 227 -11.81 -23.80 20.78
N VAL A 228 -13.10 -24.13 20.68
CA VAL A 228 -14.13 -23.29 20.06
C VAL A 228 -14.20 -21.95 20.79
N ALA A 229 -14.29 -21.97 22.13
CA ALA A 229 -14.41 -20.74 22.92
C ALA A 229 -13.25 -19.77 22.72
N THR A 230 -12.02 -20.27 22.64
CA THR A 230 -10.85 -19.42 22.37
C THR A 230 -10.91 -18.77 21.00
N MET A 231 -11.36 -19.51 19.98
CA MET A 231 -11.47 -18.99 18.61
C MET A 231 -12.61 -17.96 18.49
N LEU A 232 -13.76 -18.24 19.09
CA LEU A 232 -14.91 -17.32 19.07
C LEU A 232 -14.60 -16.02 19.82
N ASN A 233 -13.94 -16.09 20.98
CA ASN A 233 -13.46 -14.91 21.72
C ASN A 233 -12.48 -14.06 20.90
N LEU A 234 -11.58 -14.68 20.13
CA LEU A 234 -10.63 -13.97 19.26
C LEU A 234 -11.34 -13.20 18.14
N ILE A 235 -12.48 -13.71 17.67
CA ILE A 235 -13.29 -13.14 16.59
C ILE A 235 -14.32 -12.13 17.12
N GLY A 236 -14.66 -12.22 18.43
CA GLY A 236 -15.64 -11.35 19.08
C GLY A 236 -17.09 -11.75 18.81
N VAL A 237 -17.36 -13.07 18.76
CA VAL A 237 -18.71 -13.66 18.67
C VAL A 237 -18.90 -14.70 19.78
N ASP A 238 -20.15 -14.88 20.22
CA ASP A 238 -20.46 -15.78 21.32
C ASP A 238 -20.75 -17.21 20.84
N GLU A 239 -21.35 -17.38 19.69
CA GLU A 239 -21.74 -18.66 19.12
C GLU A 239 -21.24 -18.87 17.69
N ILE A 240 -21.06 -20.13 17.28
CA ILE A 240 -20.61 -20.45 15.89
C ILE A 240 -21.62 -19.95 14.86
N GLU A 241 -22.90 -19.99 15.16
CA GLU A 241 -24.03 -19.56 14.34
C GLU A 241 -24.05 -18.05 14.10
N ASP A 242 -23.40 -17.28 14.97
CA ASP A 242 -23.27 -15.84 14.85
C ASP A 242 -22.16 -15.40 13.91
N LEU A 243 -21.34 -16.34 13.45
CA LEU A 243 -20.30 -16.07 12.45
C LEU A 243 -20.93 -15.61 11.12
N THR A 244 -20.29 -14.63 10.52
CA THR A 244 -20.59 -14.26 9.14
C THR A 244 -19.89 -15.20 8.16
N VAL A 245 -20.34 -15.27 6.91
CA VAL A 245 -19.73 -16.11 5.86
C VAL A 245 -18.23 -15.82 5.72
N ASP A 246 -17.80 -14.56 5.85
CA ASP A 246 -16.37 -14.23 5.77
C ASP A 246 -15.59 -14.72 7.00
N GLN A 247 -16.16 -14.63 8.18
CA GLN A 247 -15.55 -15.16 9.40
C GLN A 247 -15.45 -16.69 9.33
N PHE A 248 -16.48 -17.36 8.78
CA PHE A 248 -16.46 -18.78 8.50
C PHE A 248 -15.29 -19.19 7.61
N MET A 249 -15.09 -18.50 6.48
CA MET A 249 -13.99 -18.81 5.55
C MET A 249 -12.62 -18.71 6.23
N ARG A 250 -12.42 -17.73 7.11
CA ARG A 250 -11.16 -17.56 7.88
C ARG A 250 -10.95 -18.65 8.91
N VAL A 251 -11.98 -18.94 9.72
CA VAL A 251 -11.91 -20.01 10.73
C VAL A 251 -11.63 -21.34 10.08
N ARG A 252 -12.35 -21.64 9.00
CA ARG A 252 -12.16 -22.84 8.19
C ARG A 252 -10.72 -22.96 7.65
N ALA A 253 -10.17 -21.90 7.10
CA ALA A 253 -8.79 -21.88 6.61
C ALA A 253 -7.78 -22.15 7.72
N ALA A 254 -7.93 -21.51 8.89
CA ALA A 254 -7.06 -21.69 10.05
C ALA A 254 -7.13 -23.11 10.61
N LEU A 255 -8.33 -23.70 10.68
CA LEU A 255 -8.52 -25.07 11.13
C LEU A 255 -7.96 -26.11 10.15
N ASN A 256 -8.12 -25.89 8.84
CA ASN A 256 -7.53 -26.75 7.82
C ASN A 256 -5.99 -26.72 7.86
N LEU A 257 -5.39 -25.56 8.09
CA LEU A 257 -3.95 -25.45 8.27
C LEU A 257 -3.48 -26.23 9.51
N ALA A 258 -4.17 -26.06 10.64
CA ALA A 258 -3.87 -26.79 11.87
C ALA A 258 -4.04 -28.33 11.70
N LYS A 259 -5.04 -28.77 10.93
CA LYS A 259 -5.24 -30.18 10.58
C LYS A 259 -4.08 -30.73 9.75
N ALA A 260 -3.60 -29.94 8.77
CA ALA A 260 -2.46 -30.32 7.95
C ALA A 260 -1.17 -30.41 8.76
N GLU A 261 -0.94 -29.48 9.70
CA GLU A 261 0.20 -29.50 10.63
C GLU A 261 0.15 -30.72 11.56
N ARG A 262 -1.03 -31.04 12.11
CA ARG A 262 -1.20 -32.22 12.97
C ARG A 262 -0.94 -33.52 12.24
N ARG A 263 -1.36 -33.63 10.96
CA ARG A 263 -1.05 -34.80 10.11
C ARG A 263 0.44 -34.95 9.83
N ARG A 264 1.14 -33.83 9.62
CA ARG A 264 2.58 -33.82 9.35
C ARG A 264 3.40 -34.18 10.57
N ASN A 265 2.91 -33.82 11.78
CA ASN A 265 3.57 -34.07 13.07
C ASN A 265 3.10 -35.36 13.77
N ALA A 266 2.17 -36.11 13.17
CA ALA A 266 1.79 -37.41 13.68
C ALA A 266 2.96 -38.40 13.49
N PRO A 267 3.42 -39.14 14.54
CA PRO A 267 4.46 -40.14 14.39
C PRO A 267 3.97 -41.19 13.37
N ALA A 268 4.84 -41.49 12.38
CA ALA A 268 4.58 -42.61 11.47
C ALA A 268 4.34 -43.87 12.32
N GLY A 269 3.09 -44.34 12.33
CA GLY A 269 2.70 -45.52 13.11
C GLY A 269 3.52 -46.71 12.64
N ASN A 270 4.04 -47.37 13.65
CA ASN A 270 4.73 -48.66 13.55
C ASN A 270 3.75 -49.73 13.13
#